data_48f6fe25c12caef1dab1a6364112e805
#
_entry.id   48f6fe25c12caef1dab1a6364112e805
#
_cell.length_a   1.000
_cell.length_b   1.000
_cell.length_c   1.000
_cell.angle_alpha   90.00
_cell.angle_beta   90.00
_cell.angle_gamma   90.00
#
_symmetry.space_group_name_H-M   'P 1'
#
loop_
_entity.id
_entity.type
_entity.pdbx_description
1 polymer ?
#
loop_
_entity_poly.entity_id
_entity_poly.type
_entity_poly.pdbx_seq_one_letter_code
_entity_poly.pdbx_strand_id
1 'polypeptide(L)'
;MARTRREAVGWPTILRELEVVRVADVTTSTRRVTLAGEQLEAFAVAGGTAAPFRSEGFDDHIKLLVPLEGTDRPPLPVQGPDRLEWGGAGGRPVAKDYTPRRFENGELDLDFVLHEGGFAAGWARCTQPGDPAWIVGPTRSLLLPSGIDRLVLAGDETALPAIARLLDEWSGTMTADVVVEVATPDGIQDLPAPEGVTVRWVHGAQAWVDAVSDLPWPDVPTFCWVAGESGAVRQVRRHLADDRAVPRDCLDATGYWRR
;
A
#
# COMPACT_ATOMS: atom_id res chain seq x y z
N MET A 1 -2.30 -16.23 -15.14
CA MET A 1 -2.79 -15.51 -13.94
C MET A 1 -4.30 -15.48 -14.03
N ALA A 2 -5.02 -15.92 -13.00
CA ALA A 2 -6.47 -15.76 -12.95
C ALA A 2 -6.76 -14.25 -12.92
N ARG A 3 -7.68 -13.80 -13.76
CA ARG A 3 -8.15 -12.40 -13.74
C ARG A 3 -8.95 -12.22 -12.46
N THR A 4 -8.55 -11.27 -11.61
CA THR A 4 -9.40 -10.80 -10.52
C THR A 4 -10.63 -10.10 -11.13
N ARG A 5 -11.74 -10.05 -10.38
CA ARG A 5 -12.91 -9.23 -10.80
C ARG A 5 -12.63 -7.73 -10.78
N ARG A 6 -11.48 -7.33 -10.26
CA ARG A 6 -11.10 -5.93 -10.15
C ARG A 6 -10.80 -5.34 -11.52
N GLU A 7 -11.40 -4.21 -11.81
CA GLU A 7 -11.08 -3.41 -12.97
C GLU A 7 -9.71 -2.75 -12.77
N ALA A 8 -8.88 -2.76 -13.82
CA ALA A 8 -7.56 -2.14 -13.81
C ALA A 8 -7.57 -0.85 -14.65
N VAL A 9 -7.19 0.25 -14.03
CA VAL A 9 -6.94 1.53 -14.70
C VAL A 9 -5.43 1.72 -14.79
N GLY A 10 -4.90 1.86 -16.01
CA GLY A 10 -3.46 2.03 -16.28
C GLY A 10 -3.02 3.49 -16.25
N TRP A 11 -1.84 3.75 -15.71
CA TRP A 11 -1.23 5.07 -15.65
C TRP A 11 0.15 5.07 -16.30
N PRO A 12 0.60 6.21 -16.86
CA PRO A 12 1.99 6.37 -17.29
C PRO A 12 2.97 6.16 -16.14
N THR A 13 4.10 5.53 -16.43
CA THR A 13 5.16 5.34 -15.42
C THR A 13 5.97 6.63 -15.28
N ILE A 14 5.76 7.39 -14.22
CA ILE A 14 6.35 8.71 -14.01
C ILE A 14 7.21 8.70 -12.75
N LEU A 15 8.45 9.20 -12.89
CA LEU A 15 9.33 9.58 -11.80
C LEU A 15 8.96 10.98 -11.33
N ARG A 16 8.83 11.15 -10.01
CA ARG A 16 8.58 12.44 -9.39
C ARG A 16 9.62 12.72 -8.32
N GLU A 17 10.19 13.89 -8.37
CA GLU A 17 11.02 14.46 -7.30
C GLU A 17 10.14 15.36 -6.44
N LEU A 18 10.01 15.01 -5.17
CA LEU A 18 9.14 15.65 -4.20
C LEU A 18 9.97 16.08 -3.00
N GLU A 19 9.34 16.80 -2.09
CA GLU A 19 9.90 17.22 -0.81
C GLU A 19 9.10 16.62 0.34
N VAL A 20 9.78 16.22 1.39
CA VAL A 20 9.14 15.90 2.68
C VAL A 20 8.67 17.21 3.32
N VAL A 21 7.38 17.35 3.52
CA VAL A 21 6.79 18.55 4.14
C VAL A 21 6.39 18.33 5.59
N ARG A 22 6.18 17.06 5.98
CA ARG A 22 5.81 16.73 7.35
C ARG A 22 6.22 15.29 7.67
N VAL A 23 6.59 15.05 8.92
CA VAL A 23 6.77 13.71 9.49
C VAL A 23 6.00 13.62 10.80
N ALA A 24 5.37 12.48 11.08
CA ALA A 24 4.64 12.24 12.32
C ALA A 24 4.69 10.76 12.69
N ASP A 25 4.83 10.45 13.97
CA ASP A 25 4.69 9.08 14.45
C ASP A 25 3.20 8.79 14.63
N VAL A 26 2.68 7.81 13.89
CA VAL A 26 1.28 7.36 13.95
C VAL A 26 1.12 6.42 15.14
N THR A 27 2.09 5.52 15.31
CA THR A 27 2.23 4.64 16.46
C THR A 27 3.71 4.54 16.84
N THR A 28 4.06 3.77 17.86
CA THR A 28 5.47 3.50 18.21
C THR A 28 6.23 2.77 17.10
N SER A 29 5.51 2.02 16.24
CA SER A 29 6.08 1.23 15.13
C SER A 29 5.79 1.82 13.75
N THR A 30 4.97 2.86 13.62
CA THR A 30 4.57 3.43 12.33
C THR A 30 4.81 4.92 12.27
N ARG A 31 5.58 5.35 11.27
CA ARG A 31 5.86 6.75 10.97
C ARG A 31 5.23 7.15 9.64
N ARG A 32 4.51 8.26 9.63
CA ARG A 32 3.97 8.89 8.43
C ARG A 32 4.95 9.93 7.91
N VAL A 33 5.22 9.88 6.61
CA VAL A 33 5.95 10.90 5.87
C VAL A 33 5.00 11.50 4.84
N THR A 34 4.81 12.81 4.90
CA THR A 34 3.99 13.56 3.94
C THR A 34 4.92 14.20 2.91
N LEU A 35 4.66 13.90 1.65
CA LEU A 35 5.38 14.43 0.51
C LEU A 35 4.53 15.47 -0.23
N ALA A 36 5.16 16.52 -0.76
CA ALA A 36 4.54 17.48 -1.64
C ALA A 36 5.52 17.95 -2.72
N GLY A 37 5.03 18.66 -3.72
CA GLY A 37 5.86 19.23 -4.78
C GLY A 37 5.09 19.44 -6.07
N GLU A 38 5.59 20.34 -6.90
CA GLU A 38 4.96 20.71 -8.19
C GLU A 38 4.79 19.51 -9.12
N GLN A 39 5.64 18.47 -9.00
CA GLN A 39 5.56 17.28 -9.82
C GLN A 39 4.40 16.34 -9.44
N LEU A 40 3.64 16.61 -8.41
CA LEU A 40 2.34 15.94 -8.18
C LEU A 40 1.28 16.41 -9.17
N GLU A 41 1.43 17.60 -9.74
CA GLU A 41 0.65 18.09 -10.87
C GLU A 41 1.29 17.69 -12.21
N ALA A 42 0.73 18.13 -13.32
CA ALA A 42 1.33 17.96 -14.63
C ALA A 42 2.58 18.84 -14.77
N PHE A 43 3.70 18.28 -15.23
CA PHE A 43 4.96 19.00 -15.34
C PHE A 43 5.72 18.68 -16.65
N ALA A 44 6.59 19.58 -17.07
CA ALA A 44 7.37 19.42 -18.29
C ALA A 44 8.45 18.33 -18.13
N VAL A 45 8.58 17.48 -19.14
CA VAL A 45 9.63 16.46 -19.26
C VAL A 45 10.23 16.49 -20.67
N ALA A 46 11.34 15.79 -20.87
CA ALA A 46 11.93 15.66 -22.18
C ALA A 46 10.92 15.05 -23.18
N GLY A 47 10.55 15.83 -24.20
CA GLY A 47 9.64 15.40 -25.26
C GLY A 47 8.14 15.54 -24.96
N GLY A 48 7.74 16.18 -23.86
CA GLY A 48 6.33 16.41 -23.59
C GLY A 48 5.99 16.86 -22.17
N THR A 49 4.84 16.43 -21.70
CA THR A 49 4.32 16.73 -20.36
C THR A 49 3.98 15.42 -19.64
N ALA A 50 4.52 15.24 -18.46
CA ALA A 50 4.15 14.15 -17.55
C ALA A 50 2.77 14.42 -16.95
N ALA A 51 1.94 13.38 -16.85
CA ALA A 51 0.60 13.48 -16.28
C ALA A 51 0.66 13.76 -14.75
N PRO A 52 -0.39 14.35 -14.15
CA PRO A 52 -0.48 14.51 -12.71
C PRO A 52 -0.48 13.16 -11.99
N PHE A 53 -0.16 13.18 -10.69
CA PHE A 53 -0.26 12.00 -9.84
C PHE A 53 -1.71 11.53 -9.73
N ARG A 54 -1.92 10.23 -9.84
CA ARG A 54 -3.22 9.58 -9.68
C ARG A 54 -3.07 8.27 -8.94
N SER A 55 -4.02 8.01 -8.05
CA SER A 55 -4.12 6.78 -7.29
C SER A 55 -5.59 6.56 -6.94
N GLU A 56 -6.25 5.62 -7.60
CA GLU A 56 -7.70 5.38 -7.49
C GLU A 56 -8.02 4.07 -6.76
N GLY A 57 -7.06 3.15 -6.65
CA GLY A 57 -7.20 1.91 -5.88
C GLY A 57 -6.67 2.07 -4.46
N PHE A 58 -7.38 1.53 -3.50
CA PHE A 58 -7.00 1.62 -2.08
C PHE A 58 -5.65 0.96 -1.78
N ASP A 59 -5.28 -0.07 -2.54
CA ASP A 59 -4.04 -0.82 -2.44
C ASP A 59 -3.03 -0.51 -3.58
N ASP A 60 -3.19 0.63 -4.22
CA ASP A 60 -2.18 1.13 -5.17
C ASP A 60 -0.82 1.21 -4.48
N HIS A 61 0.22 1.09 -5.28
CA HIS A 61 1.57 1.28 -4.76
C HIS A 61 2.41 2.15 -5.67
N ILE A 62 3.26 2.94 -5.05
CA ILE A 62 4.37 3.65 -5.65
C ILE A 62 5.67 2.94 -5.28
N LYS A 63 6.72 3.18 -6.04
CA LYS A 63 8.09 2.81 -5.66
C LYS A 63 8.78 4.04 -5.07
N LEU A 64 9.12 3.98 -3.79
CA LEU A 64 10.04 4.93 -3.19
C LEU A 64 11.46 4.52 -3.57
N LEU A 65 12.21 5.45 -4.18
CA LEU A 65 13.62 5.26 -4.49
C LEU A 65 14.45 5.83 -3.34
N VAL A 66 15.20 4.96 -2.66
CA VAL A 66 15.95 5.34 -1.46
C VAL A 66 17.42 5.57 -1.84
N PRO A 67 18.03 6.69 -1.42
CA PRO A 67 19.48 6.89 -1.55
C PRO A 67 20.27 5.75 -0.89
N LEU A 68 21.37 5.36 -1.50
CA LEU A 68 22.31 4.44 -0.88
C LEU A 68 23.06 5.14 0.25
N GLU A 69 23.56 4.37 1.21
CA GLU A 69 24.37 4.89 2.30
C GLU A 69 25.54 5.74 1.77
N GLY A 70 25.70 6.94 2.30
CA GLY A 70 26.72 7.89 1.87
C GLY A 70 26.42 8.65 0.58
N THR A 71 25.18 8.57 0.07
CA THR A 71 24.73 9.35 -1.10
C THR A 71 23.51 10.19 -0.77
N ASP A 72 23.43 11.39 -1.32
CA ASP A 72 22.30 12.32 -1.12
C ASP A 72 21.15 12.05 -2.12
N ARG A 73 21.41 11.24 -3.16
CA ARG A 73 20.45 10.98 -4.24
C ARG A 73 20.57 9.55 -4.75
N PRO A 74 19.43 8.84 -4.96
CA PRO A 74 19.48 7.52 -5.60
C PRO A 74 19.84 7.66 -7.09
N PRO A 75 20.37 6.61 -7.74
CA PRO A 75 20.43 6.56 -9.19
C PRO A 75 19.03 6.72 -9.77
N LEU A 76 18.85 7.73 -10.63
CA LEU A 76 17.54 8.02 -11.22
C LEU A 76 17.50 7.63 -12.70
N PRO A 77 16.36 7.11 -13.19
CA PRO A 77 16.12 6.97 -14.62
C PRO A 77 15.85 8.33 -15.26
N VAL A 78 15.96 8.39 -16.57
CA VAL A 78 15.52 9.56 -17.35
C VAL A 78 14.02 9.42 -17.60
N GLN A 79 13.27 10.48 -17.29
CA GLN A 79 11.84 10.54 -17.54
C GLN A 79 11.58 10.92 -19.00
N GLY A 80 10.92 10.02 -19.75
CA GLY A 80 10.24 10.36 -20.99
C GLY A 80 8.76 10.67 -20.76
N PRO A 81 7.99 10.98 -21.82
CA PRO A 81 6.57 11.34 -21.69
C PRO A 81 5.72 10.27 -20.98
N ASP A 82 5.93 9.00 -21.31
CA ASP A 82 5.09 7.89 -20.83
C ASP A 82 5.89 6.78 -20.13
N ARG A 83 7.21 6.80 -20.20
CA ARG A 83 8.06 5.71 -19.66
C ARG A 83 9.36 6.24 -19.08
N LEU A 84 9.98 5.41 -18.26
CA LEU A 84 11.30 5.62 -17.70
C LEU A 84 12.36 4.90 -18.52
N GLU A 85 13.49 5.57 -18.76
CA GLU A 85 14.67 5.02 -19.39
C GLU A 85 15.77 4.82 -18.36
N TRP A 86 16.13 3.55 -18.12
CA TRP A 86 17.19 3.15 -17.22
C TRP A 86 18.49 2.99 -18.01
N GLY A 87 19.40 3.93 -17.90
CA GLY A 87 20.59 3.90 -18.73
C GLY A 87 21.83 4.60 -18.16
N GLY A 88 21.82 4.96 -16.87
CA GLY A 88 22.95 5.66 -16.25
C GLY A 88 24.02 4.70 -15.67
N ALA A 89 25.26 5.19 -15.55
CA ALA A 89 26.38 4.48 -14.91
C ALA A 89 26.18 4.18 -13.41
N GLY A 90 25.12 4.69 -12.78
CA GLY A 90 24.82 4.55 -11.37
C GLY A 90 24.09 3.27 -10.94
N GLY A 91 23.76 2.38 -11.90
CA GLY A 91 23.02 1.15 -11.58
C GLY A 91 21.52 1.38 -11.34
N ARG A 92 20.87 0.40 -10.69
CA ARG A 92 19.46 0.51 -10.30
C ARG A 92 19.35 0.97 -8.85
N PRO A 93 18.41 1.89 -8.52
CA PRO A 93 18.17 2.31 -7.14
C PRO A 93 17.62 1.17 -6.30
N VAL A 94 17.79 1.28 -4.99
CA VAL A 94 16.97 0.53 -4.05
C VAL A 94 15.56 1.10 -4.11
N ALA A 95 14.61 0.29 -4.55
CA ALA A 95 13.21 0.66 -4.65
C ALA A 95 12.36 -0.20 -3.72
N LYS A 96 11.44 0.42 -3.00
CA LYS A 96 10.49 -0.26 -2.11
C LYS A 96 9.07 0.21 -2.41
N ASP A 97 8.14 -0.72 -2.38
CA ASP A 97 6.74 -0.44 -2.65
C ASP A 97 6.06 0.10 -1.39
N TYR A 98 5.33 1.21 -1.55
CA TYR A 98 4.55 1.85 -0.50
C TYR A 98 3.16 2.23 -1.02
N THR A 99 2.16 2.06 -0.18
CA THR A 99 0.80 2.46 -0.48
C THR A 99 0.65 3.98 -0.33
N PRO A 100 0.08 4.70 -1.32
CA PRO A 100 -0.45 6.03 -1.13
C PRO A 100 -1.56 6.01 -0.09
N ARG A 101 -1.21 6.27 1.19
CA ARG A 101 -2.17 6.25 2.30
C ARG A 101 -3.27 7.30 2.14
N ARG A 102 -2.90 8.45 1.64
CA ARG A 102 -3.78 9.56 1.32
C ARG A 102 -3.11 10.43 0.25
N PHE A 103 -3.89 10.92 -0.70
CA PHE A 103 -3.48 11.97 -1.62
C PHE A 103 -4.59 13.02 -1.71
N GLU A 104 -4.35 14.16 -1.11
CA GLU A 104 -5.32 15.25 -1.00
C GLU A 104 -4.60 16.60 -0.90
N ASN A 105 -5.17 17.65 -1.50
CA ASN A 105 -4.66 19.03 -1.44
C ASN A 105 -3.17 19.17 -1.83
N GLY A 106 -2.68 18.32 -2.77
CA GLY A 106 -1.29 18.35 -3.20
C GLY A 106 -0.30 17.70 -2.21
N GLU A 107 -0.80 16.99 -1.19
CA GLU A 107 -0.01 16.23 -0.23
C GLU A 107 -0.23 14.73 -0.40
N LEU A 108 0.85 13.96 -0.38
CA LEU A 108 0.87 12.51 -0.45
C LEU A 108 1.41 11.94 0.86
N ASP A 109 0.58 11.21 1.60
CA ASP A 109 0.99 10.51 2.82
C ASP A 109 1.43 9.08 2.52
N LEU A 110 2.57 8.70 3.07
CA LEU A 110 3.10 7.33 3.07
C LEU A 110 3.37 6.90 4.51
N ASP A 111 2.89 5.72 4.90
CA ASP A 111 3.13 5.15 6.22
C ASP A 111 4.22 4.07 6.15
N PHE A 112 5.17 4.16 7.07
CA PHE A 112 6.34 3.29 7.16
C PHE A 112 6.30 2.49 8.46
N VAL A 113 6.26 1.16 8.33
CA VAL A 113 6.51 0.29 9.50
C VAL A 113 8.00 0.33 9.80
N LEU A 114 8.34 0.77 11.00
CA LEU A 114 9.72 0.95 11.46
C LEU A 114 10.26 -0.38 12.00
N HIS A 115 11.24 -0.95 11.32
CA HIS A 115 11.94 -2.16 11.76
C HIS A 115 13.45 -2.01 11.57
N GLU A 116 14.25 -2.77 12.27
CA GLU A 116 15.71 -2.76 12.12
C GLU A 116 16.14 -3.32 10.77
N GLY A 117 17.21 -2.77 10.19
CA GLY A 117 17.86 -3.28 8.97
C GLY A 117 17.13 -2.96 7.65
N GLY A 118 15.98 -2.28 7.66
CA GLY A 118 15.28 -1.90 6.44
C GLY A 118 15.78 -0.56 5.87
N PHE A 119 16.20 -0.52 4.59
CA PHE A 119 16.64 0.72 3.94
C PHE A 119 15.58 1.84 4.01
N ALA A 120 14.34 1.53 3.63
CA ALA A 120 13.27 2.51 3.64
C ALA A 120 12.81 2.87 5.06
N ALA A 121 12.82 1.92 6.01
CA ALA A 121 12.58 2.20 7.41
C ALA A 121 13.69 3.10 8.01
N GLY A 122 14.95 2.88 7.60
CA GLY A 122 16.08 3.75 7.96
C GLY A 122 15.90 5.16 7.42
N TRP A 123 15.55 5.29 6.14
CA TRP A 123 15.24 6.58 5.53
C TRP A 123 14.10 7.29 6.28
N ALA A 124 12.98 6.61 6.52
CA ALA A 124 11.83 7.19 7.20
C ALA A 124 12.12 7.63 8.65
N ARG A 125 13.08 6.98 9.33
CA ARG A 125 13.52 7.41 10.68
C ARG A 125 14.32 8.71 10.66
N CYS A 126 15.12 8.91 9.62
CA CYS A 126 16.08 10.01 9.56
C CYS A 126 15.54 11.22 8.80
N THR A 127 14.58 11.00 7.88
CA THR A 127 14.07 12.08 7.04
C THR A 127 13.30 13.14 7.84
N GLN A 128 13.41 14.38 7.39
CA GLN A 128 12.82 15.57 8.02
C GLN A 128 12.24 16.51 6.96
N PRO A 129 11.38 17.45 7.33
CA PRO A 129 10.89 18.47 6.41
C PRO A 129 12.02 19.21 5.70
N GLY A 130 11.91 19.35 4.38
CA GLY A 130 12.92 19.89 3.47
C GLY A 130 13.77 18.83 2.77
N ASP A 131 13.74 17.57 3.20
CA ASP A 131 14.50 16.51 2.52
C ASP A 131 13.84 16.12 1.19
N PRO A 132 14.63 15.80 0.15
CA PRO A 132 14.11 15.33 -1.12
C PRO A 132 13.63 13.86 -1.04
N ALA A 133 12.59 13.55 -1.82
CA ALA A 133 12.07 12.20 -1.98
C ALA A 133 11.79 11.90 -3.46
N TRP A 134 12.04 10.68 -3.89
CA TRP A 134 11.83 10.25 -5.27
C TRP A 134 10.88 9.07 -5.30
N ILE A 135 9.78 9.23 -6.05
CA ILE A 135 8.79 8.18 -6.23
C ILE A 135 8.55 7.86 -7.69
N VAL A 136 8.14 6.63 -7.96
CA VAL A 136 7.72 6.18 -9.30
C VAL A 136 6.34 5.54 -9.22
N GLY A 137 5.43 5.94 -10.10
CA GLY A 137 4.09 5.39 -10.17
C GLY A 137 3.04 6.22 -9.40
N PRO A 138 1.87 5.63 -9.10
CA PRO A 138 1.43 4.28 -9.47
C PRO A 138 1.44 4.04 -10.98
N THR A 139 1.60 2.79 -11.40
CA THR A 139 1.50 2.41 -12.83
C THR A 139 0.12 1.89 -13.21
N ARG A 140 -0.66 1.57 -12.22
CA ARG A 140 -2.06 1.12 -12.34
C ARG A 140 -2.78 1.25 -11.01
N SER A 141 -4.09 1.39 -11.08
CA SER A 141 -5.01 1.23 -9.97
C SER A 141 -5.89 0.00 -10.20
N LEU A 142 -6.17 -0.74 -9.13
CA LEU A 142 -7.14 -1.84 -9.14
C LEU A 142 -8.36 -1.40 -8.32
N LEU A 143 -9.49 -1.21 -9.00
CA LEU A 143 -10.72 -0.79 -8.34
C LEU A 143 -11.38 -1.97 -7.61
N LEU A 144 -12.16 -1.70 -6.57
CA LEU A 144 -12.97 -2.73 -5.94
C LEU A 144 -13.94 -3.36 -6.97
N PRO A 145 -14.15 -4.68 -6.93
CA PRO A 145 -15.09 -5.31 -7.84
C PRO A 145 -16.53 -4.87 -7.55
N SER A 146 -17.32 -4.74 -8.59
CA SER A 146 -18.75 -4.49 -8.46
C SER A 146 -19.51 -5.76 -8.09
N GLY A 147 -20.71 -5.61 -7.50
CA GLY A 147 -21.61 -6.72 -7.20
C GLY A 147 -21.11 -7.64 -6.08
N ILE A 148 -20.36 -7.09 -5.14
CA ILE A 148 -20.01 -7.72 -3.87
C ILE A 148 -20.84 -7.10 -2.75
N ASP A 149 -21.25 -7.93 -1.80
CA ASP A 149 -22.02 -7.52 -0.62
C ASP A 149 -21.16 -7.53 0.65
N ARG A 150 -20.01 -8.21 0.58
CA ARG A 150 -19.08 -8.34 1.71
C ARG A 150 -17.63 -8.28 1.27
N LEU A 151 -16.81 -7.60 2.11
CA LEU A 151 -15.36 -7.63 2.06
C LEU A 151 -14.78 -8.44 3.22
N VAL A 152 -13.73 -9.20 2.97
CA VAL A 152 -12.82 -9.68 3.99
C VAL A 152 -11.46 -9.04 3.74
N LEU A 153 -11.01 -8.20 4.67
CA LEU A 153 -9.72 -7.51 4.62
C LEU A 153 -8.82 -8.09 5.70
N ALA A 154 -7.75 -8.72 5.30
CA ALA A 154 -6.82 -9.31 6.26
C ALA A 154 -5.40 -8.83 6.00
N GLY A 155 -4.74 -8.25 7.01
CA GLY A 155 -3.39 -7.71 6.85
C GLY A 155 -2.59 -7.65 8.14
N ASP A 156 -1.28 -7.43 7.98
CA ASP A 156 -0.42 -7.01 9.07
C ASP A 156 -0.18 -5.49 9.03
N GLU A 157 0.70 -4.96 9.89
CA GLU A 157 1.00 -3.52 9.94
C GLU A 157 1.43 -2.94 8.59
N THR A 158 2.05 -3.74 7.69
CA THR A 158 2.45 -3.28 6.35
C THR A 158 1.28 -3.09 5.40
N ALA A 159 0.16 -3.76 5.66
CA ALA A 159 -1.08 -3.67 4.90
C ALA A 159 -2.04 -2.59 5.44
N LEU A 160 -1.80 -2.10 6.68
CA LEU A 160 -2.65 -1.08 7.32
C LEU A 160 -2.86 0.17 6.47
N PRO A 161 -1.86 0.72 5.75
CA PRO A 161 -2.09 1.91 4.93
C PRO A 161 -3.20 1.72 3.89
N ALA A 162 -3.26 0.54 3.26
CA ALA A 162 -4.30 0.20 2.29
C ALA A 162 -5.66 0.00 2.96
N ILE A 163 -5.71 -0.74 4.06
CA ILE A 163 -6.92 -0.99 4.84
C ILE A 163 -7.50 0.33 5.36
N ALA A 164 -6.66 1.15 6.00
CA ALA A 164 -7.08 2.42 6.56
C ALA A 164 -7.59 3.40 5.49
N ARG A 165 -6.92 3.46 4.33
CA ARG A 165 -7.37 4.25 3.19
C ARG A 165 -8.76 3.80 2.72
N LEU A 166 -8.98 2.49 2.57
CA LEU A 166 -10.29 1.96 2.16
C LEU A 166 -11.39 2.33 3.16
N LEU A 167 -11.09 2.28 4.46
CA LEU A 167 -12.05 2.64 5.49
C LEU A 167 -12.34 4.14 5.54
N ASP A 168 -11.34 5.00 5.28
CA ASP A 168 -11.56 6.45 5.14
C ASP A 168 -12.41 6.79 3.91
N GLU A 169 -12.24 6.05 2.81
CA GLU A 169 -12.98 6.22 1.55
C GLU A 169 -14.28 5.36 1.50
N TRP A 170 -14.74 4.83 2.63
CA TRP A 170 -15.85 3.87 2.68
C TRP A 170 -17.17 4.41 2.14
N SER A 171 -17.73 3.73 1.13
CA SER A 171 -19.00 4.15 0.47
C SER A 171 -20.28 3.60 1.11
N GLY A 172 -20.18 2.70 2.08
CA GLY A 172 -21.30 2.27 2.93
C GLY A 172 -22.30 1.27 2.36
N THR A 173 -22.04 0.66 1.21
CA THR A 173 -23.03 -0.23 0.55
C THR A 173 -22.84 -1.72 0.84
N MET A 174 -21.76 -2.11 1.48
CA MET A 174 -21.39 -3.50 1.77
C MET A 174 -20.95 -3.65 3.23
N THR A 175 -20.82 -4.90 3.70
CA THR A 175 -20.22 -5.18 5.00
C THR A 175 -18.73 -5.48 4.86
N ALA A 176 -17.95 -5.31 5.94
CA ALA A 176 -16.56 -5.72 5.95
C ALA A 176 -16.16 -6.34 7.28
N ASP A 177 -15.42 -7.46 7.19
CA ASP A 177 -14.66 -8.03 8.29
C ASP A 177 -13.18 -7.71 8.06
N VAL A 178 -12.61 -6.92 8.96
CA VAL A 178 -11.21 -6.49 8.93
C VAL A 178 -10.45 -7.19 10.05
N VAL A 179 -9.41 -7.95 9.71
CA VAL A 179 -8.55 -8.62 10.68
C VAL A 179 -7.12 -8.15 10.50
N VAL A 180 -6.58 -7.46 11.49
CA VAL A 180 -5.24 -6.87 11.43
C VAL A 180 -4.33 -7.47 12.48
N GLU A 181 -3.17 -7.94 12.04
CA GLU A 181 -2.08 -8.36 12.91
C GLU A 181 -1.18 -7.18 13.21
N VAL A 182 -0.91 -6.95 14.48
CA VAL A 182 0.09 -6.00 14.97
C VAL A 182 1.10 -6.71 15.87
N ALA A 183 2.35 -6.28 15.81
CA ALA A 183 3.41 -6.89 16.61
C ALA A 183 3.18 -6.68 18.11
N THR A 184 2.68 -5.51 18.50
CA THR A 184 2.39 -5.15 19.91
C THR A 184 1.10 -4.35 19.99
N PRO A 185 0.45 -4.25 21.17
CA PRO A 185 -0.73 -3.42 21.36
C PRO A 185 -0.55 -1.94 20.95
N ASP A 186 0.68 -1.42 21.05
CA ASP A 186 1.00 -0.05 20.69
C ASP A 186 0.98 0.20 19.18
N GLY A 187 0.90 -0.87 18.36
CA GLY A 187 0.71 -0.79 16.91
C GLY A 187 -0.74 -0.59 16.49
N ILE A 188 -1.70 -0.72 17.41
CA ILE A 188 -3.13 -0.51 17.13
C ILE A 188 -3.37 0.96 16.75
N GLN A 189 -4.06 1.16 15.63
CA GLN A 189 -4.46 2.48 15.15
C GLN A 189 -5.95 2.71 15.35
N ASP A 190 -6.35 3.96 15.50
CA ASP A 190 -7.76 4.35 15.48
C ASP A 190 -8.25 4.37 14.03
N LEU A 191 -8.92 3.29 13.63
CA LEU A 191 -9.47 3.14 12.28
C LEU A 191 -10.96 3.49 12.27
N PRO A 192 -11.47 4.14 11.21
CA PRO A 192 -12.91 4.26 11.03
C PRO A 192 -13.57 2.88 11.04
N ALA A 193 -14.65 2.75 11.80
CA ALA A 193 -15.50 1.55 11.81
C ALA A 193 -16.95 1.97 11.51
N PRO A 194 -17.26 2.34 10.24
CA PRO A 194 -18.60 2.70 9.86
C PRO A 194 -19.59 1.52 10.02
N GLU A 195 -20.87 1.79 9.93
CA GLU A 195 -21.90 0.76 10.02
C GLU A 195 -21.64 -0.38 9.03
N GLY A 196 -21.72 -1.62 9.52
CA GLY A 196 -21.43 -2.81 8.72
C GLY A 196 -19.95 -3.20 8.66
N VAL A 197 -19.04 -2.43 9.26
CA VAL A 197 -17.61 -2.75 9.33
C VAL A 197 -17.25 -3.23 10.74
N THR A 198 -16.59 -4.39 10.82
CA THR A 198 -16.02 -4.93 12.07
C THR A 198 -14.50 -4.97 11.95
N VAL A 199 -13.79 -4.37 12.91
CA VAL A 199 -12.33 -4.41 12.96
C VAL A 199 -11.87 -5.24 14.14
N ARG A 200 -11.06 -6.26 13.88
CA ARG A 200 -10.47 -7.15 14.88
C ARG A 200 -8.93 -7.04 14.83
N TRP A 201 -8.34 -6.69 15.94
CA TRP A 201 -6.90 -6.66 16.14
C TRP A 201 -6.42 -7.95 16.79
N VAL A 202 -5.32 -8.49 16.30
CA VAL A 202 -4.70 -9.70 16.84
C VAL A 202 -3.18 -9.55 16.92
N HIS A 203 -2.54 -10.38 17.76
CA HIS A 203 -1.10 -10.37 17.94
C HIS A 203 -0.49 -11.70 17.50
N GLY A 204 0.44 -11.64 16.57
CA GLY A 204 1.18 -12.78 16.06
C GLY A 204 0.51 -13.49 14.88
N ALA A 205 1.34 -13.95 13.95
CA ALA A 205 0.92 -14.49 12.67
C ALA A 205 -0.06 -15.68 12.76
N GLN A 206 0.12 -16.58 13.76
CA GLN A 206 -0.81 -17.70 13.93
C GLN A 206 -2.18 -17.24 14.41
N ALA A 207 -2.23 -16.31 15.37
CA ALA A 207 -3.50 -15.73 15.82
C ALA A 207 -4.24 -15.00 14.70
N TRP A 208 -3.49 -14.38 13.76
CA TRP A 208 -4.08 -13.75 12.58
C TRP A 208 -4.70 -14.78 11.62
N VAL A 209 -4.00 -15.88 11.34
CA VAL A 209 -4.52 -16.98 10.52
C VAL A 209 -5.78 -17.58 11.15
N ASP A 210 -5.74 -17.85 12.45
CA ASP A 210 -6.87 -18.42 13.21
C ASP A 210 -8.07 -17.45 13.20
N ALA A 211 -7.82 -16.16 13.43
CA ALA A 211 -8.87 -15.14 13.42
C ALA A 211 -9.58 -14.98 12.09
N VAL A 212 -8.85 -15.10 10.97
CA VAL A 212 -9.46 -15.10 9.62
C VAL A 212 -10.23 -16.41 9.39
N SER A 213 -9.70 -17.54 9.87
CA SER A 213 -10.33 -18.85 9.72
C SER A 213 -11.66 -18.95 10.50
N ASP A 214 -11.75 -18.27 11.63
CA ASP A 214 -12.92 -18.24 12.50
C ASP A 214 -14.01 -17.25 12.06
N LEU A 215 -13.79 -16.47 10.99
CA LEU A 215 -14.79 -15.53 10.51
C LEU A 215 -16.10 -16.26 10.12
N PRO A 216 -17.26 -15.70 10.49
CA PRO A 216 -18.54 -16.21 9.97
C PRO A 216 -18.53 -16.13 8.45
N TRP A 217 -19.11 -17.15 7.80
CA TRP A 217 -19.10 -17.26 6.34
C TRP A 217 -20.52 -17.32 5.76
N PRO A 218 -21.21 -16.17 5.63
CA PRO A 218 -22.54 -16.11 5.03
C PRO A 218 -22.46 -16.40 3.52
N ASP A 219 -23.51 -16.95 2.97
CA ASP A 219 -23.64 -17.20 1.52
C ASP A 219 -24.02 -15.91 0.77
N VAL A 220 -23.07 -15.00 0.66
CA VAL A 220 -23.20 -13.72 -0.05
C VAL A 220 -21.97 -13.47 -0.93
N PRO A 221 -22.10 -12.71 -2.03
CA PRO A 221 -20.98 -12.32 -2.86
C PRO A 221 -19.86 -11.65 -2.03
N THR A 222 -18.77 -12.36 -1.83
CA THR A 222 -17.64 -11.92 -0.96
C THR A 222 -16.38 -11.74 -1.79
N PHE A 223 -15.69 -10.64 -1.58
CA PHE A 223 -14.33 -10.41 -2.07
C PHE A 223 -13.35 -10.41 -0.91
N CYS A 224 -12.23 -11.12 -1.05
CA CYS A 224 -11.20 -11.22 -0.05
C CYS A 224 -9.91 -10.55 -0.54
N TRP A 225 -9.39 -9.65 0.28
CA TRP A 225 -8.09 -9.03 0.07
C TRP A 225 -7.18 -9.33 1.26
N VAL A 226 -5.99 -9.87 0.97
CA VAL A 226 -5.05 -10.34 2.00
C VAL A 226 -3.65 -9.85 1.67
N ALA A 227 -2.99 -9.13 2.59
CA ALA A 227 -1.63 -8.69 2.39
C ALA A 227 -0.81 -8.70 3.69
N GLY A 228 0.51 -8.92 3.59
CA GLY A 228 1.39 -8.95 4.75
C GLY A 228 2.55 -9.94 4.59
N GLU A 229 2.97 -10.59 5.70
CA GLU A 229 4.04 -11.59 5.69
C GLU A 229 3.68 -12.77 4.79
N SER A 230 4.61 -13.12 3.89
CA SER A 230 4.36 -14.10 2.80
C SER A 230 3.98 -15.49 3.29
N GLY A 231 4.45 -15.93 4.43
CA GLY A 231 4.14 -17.25 5.02
C GLY A 231 2.72 -17.31 5.54
N ALA A 232 2.31 -16.29 6.30
CA ALA A 232 0.97 -16.16 6.86
C ALA A 232 -0.07 -15.92 5.76
N VAL A 233 0.23 -15.04 4.80
CA VAL A 233 -0.62 -14.81 3.61
C VAL A 233 -0.91 -16.12 2.85
N ARG A 234 0.10 -16.98 2.67
CA ARG A 234 -0.12 -18.29 2.00
C ARG A 234 -1.06 -19.20 2.78
N GLN A 235 -1.01 -19.18 4.13
CA GLN A 235 -1.90 -19.98 4.96
C GLN A 235 -3.34 -19.48 4.86
N VAL A 236 -3.55 -18.16 5.04
CA VAL A 236 -4.86 -17.52 4.89
C VAL A 236 -5.44 -17.75 3.49
N ARG A 237 -4.62 -17.56 2.44
CA ARG A 237 -5.06 -17.80 1.06
C ARG A 237 -5.50 -19.25 0.84
N ARG A 238 -4.77 -20.23 1.39
CA ARG A 238 -5.14 -21.64 1.29
C ARG A 238 -6.49 -21.89 1.96
N HIS A 239 -6.65 -21.41 3.18
CA HIS A 239 -7.94 -21.53 3.90
C HIS A 239 -9.10 -20.93 3.09
N LEU A 240 -8.96 -19.70 2.60
CA LEU A 240 -10.01 -19.05 1.82
C LEU A 240 -10.32 -19.79 0.52
N ALA A 241 -9.30 -20.29 -0.19
CA ALA A 241 -9.48 -20.99 -1.46
C ALA A 241 -10.02 -22.43 -1.28
N ASP A 242 -9.46 -23.19 -0.34
CA ASP A 242 -9.69 -24.64 -0.23
C ASP A 242 -10.84 -24.94 0.74
N ASP A 243 -10.90 -24.26 1.90
CA ASP A 243 -11.93 -24.55 2.94
C ASP A 243 -13.18 -23.69 2.78
N ARG A 244 -13.04 -22.43 2.31
CA ARG A 244 -14.17 -21.50 2.07
C ARG A 244 -14.62 -21.48 0.60
N ALA A 245 -13.90 -22.16 -0.29
CA ALA A 245 -14.18 -22.22 -1.72
C ALA A 245 -14.31 -20.84 -2.40
N VAL A 246 -13.58 -19.83 -1.92
CA VAL A 246 -13.57 -18.49 -2.51
C VAL A 246 -13.07 -18.56 -3.95
N PRO A 247 -13.82 -18.08 -4.94
CA PRO A 247 -13.38 -18.08 -6.33
C PRO A 247 -12.08 -17.31 -6.50
N ARG A 248 -11.21 -17.77 -7.40
CA ARG A 248 -9.89 -17.14 -7.63
C ARG A 248 -9.96 -15.68 -8.05
N ASP A 249 -11.03 -15.31 -8.73
CA ASP A 249 -11.30 -13.95 -9.18
C ASP A 249 -11.92 -13.06 -8.08
N CYS A 250 -12.21 -13.65 -6.91
CA CYS A 250 -12.70 -12.97 -5.71
C CYS A 250 -11.68 -12.99 -4.57
N LEU A 251 -10.43 -13.37 -4.84
CA LEU A 251 -9.36 -13.48 -3.84
C LEU A 251 -8.06 -12.86 -4.34
N ASP A 252 -7.69 -11.71 -3.78
CA ASP A 252 -6.37 -11.11 -3.91
C ASP A 252 -5.55 -11.42 -2.65
N ALA A 253 -4.38 -12.06 -2.82
CA ALA A 253 -3.50 -12.40 -1.71
C ALA A 253 -2.04 -12.13 -2.09
N THR A 254 -1.42 -11.14 -1.46
CA THR A 254 -0.10 -10.64 -1.83
C THR A 254 0.83 -10.60 -0.61
N GLY A 255 1.97 -11.31 -0.72
CA GLY A 255 3.04 -11.20 0.28
C GLY A 255 3.83 -9.91 0.07
N TYR A 256 3.80 -9.03 1.06
CA TYR A 256 4.52 -7.75 1.02
C TYR A 256 5.97 -7.91 1.50
N TRP A 257 6.21 -8.82 2.44
CA TRP A 257 7.53 -9.07 3.00
C TRP A 257 7.73 -10.54 3.41
N ARG A 258 8.94 -10.89 3.81
CA ARG A 258 9.31 -12.22 4.31
C ARG A 258 10.21 -12.09 5.53
N ARG A 259 9.95 -12.95 6.49
CA ARG A 259 10.87 -13.21 7.61
C ARG A 259 12.13 -13.92 7.14
#